data_17bd38c8a717ba021d31c4788dc68204
#
_entry.id   17bd38c8a717ba021d31c4788dc68204
#
_cell.length_a   1.000
_cell.length_b   1.000
_cell.length_c   1.000
_cell.angle_alpha   90.00
_cell.angle_beta   90.00
_cell.angle_gamma   90.00
#
_symmetry.space_group_name_H-M   'P 1'
#
loop_
_entity.id
_entity.type
_entity.pdbx_description
1 polymer ?
#
loop_
_entity_poly.entity_id
_entity_poly.type
_entity_poly.pdbx_seq_one_letter_code
_entity_poly.pdbx_strand_id
1 'polypeptide(L)'
;MSAAIALVLSAAISARAQDVTPPTAQPNEHPAVETVKFLSGGGVAFVEHEAAHVALDLIFEAHPYLKAIHFGGIPFFAVAHEPISPRREFAVSSGGFWTQEATSEWLLTRDPDFRGRHAPFEKGAFAFDLLTSAGYGVVAMFRAGPSERDTHGMAASVGVDERAIGALVLAPALLDGYRYFNPESRWAVWVSRAAKVASVALVLKRTSSPRQ
;
A
#
# COMPACT_ATOMS: atom_id res chain seq x y z
N MET A 1 -13.28 4.40 -18.38
CA MET A 1 -12.84 4.14 -17.01
C MET A 1 -11.78 3.03 -16.87
N SER A 2 -11.71 2.05 -17.76
CA SER A 2 -10.72 0.96 -17.69
C SER A 2 -9.26 1.36 -17.98
N ALA A 3 -9.02 2.44 -18.72
CA ALA A 3 -7.68 2.86 -19.14
C ALA A 3 -6.85 3.54 -18.03
N ALA A 4 -7.48 4.27 -17.12
CA ALA A 4 -6.76 5.03 -16.09
C ALA A 4 -6.18 4.13 -14.97
N ILE A 5 -6.91 3.07 -14.60
CA ILE A 5 -6.44 2.08 -13.60
C ILE A 5 -5.30 1.24 -14.19
N ALA A 6 -5.35 0.95 -15.50
CA ALA A 6 -4.27 0.27 -16.21
C ALA A 6 -2.98 1.12 -16.29
N LEU A 7 -3.10 2.45 -16.30
CA LEU A 7 -1.94 3.35 -16.41
C LEU A 7 -1.11 3.39 -15.12
N VAL A 8 -1.74 3.36 -13.95
CA VAL A 8 -1.03 3.30 -12.65
C VAL A 8 -0.30 1.97 -12.47
N LEU A 9 -0.91 0.87 -12.91
CA LEU A 9 -0.26 -0.45 -12.90
C LEU A 9 0.85 -0.59 -13.97
N SER A 10 0.72 0.09 -15.11
CA SER A 10 1.71 0.00 -16.20
C SER A 10 2.98 0.81 -15.94
N ALA A 11 2.92 1.89 -15.17
CA ALA A 11 4.10 2.68 -14.81
C ALA A 11 5.07 1.90 -13.91
N ALA A 12 4.56 0.95 -13.10
CA ALA A 12 5.38 0.10 -12.24
C ALA A 12 6.12 -1.03 -13.00
N ILE A 13 5.71 -1.36 -14.24
CA ILE A 13 6.24 -2.51 -14.98
C ILE A 13 7.38 -2.13 -15.96
N SER A 14 7.56 -0.84 -16.26
CA SER A 14 8.53 -0.37 -17.27
C SER A 14 9.95 -0.13 -16.73
N ALA A 15 10.29 -0.56 -15.53
CA ALA A 15 11.68 -0.54 -15.06
C ALA A 15 12.51 -1.59 -15.80
N ARG A 16 13.27 -1.13 -16.81
CA ARG A 16 14.22 -1.91 -17.60
C ARG A 16 15.08 -2.80 -16.71
N ALA A 17 15.23 -4.05 -17.13
CA ALA A 17 16.32 -4.91 -16.68
C ALA A 17 17.66 -4.20 -16.95
N GLN A 18 18.24 -3.61 -15.93
CA GLN A 18 19.64 -3.16 -15.97
C GLN A 18 20.50 -4.38 -15.68
N ASP A 19 21.55 -4.56 -16.49
CA ASP A 19 22.58 -5.58 -16.29
C ASP A 19 23.04 -5.60 -14.83
N VAL A 20 22.78 -6.70 -14.16
CA VAL A 20 23.19 -6.92 -12.78
C VAL A 20 24.67 -7.25 -12.79
N THR A 21 25.52 -6.23 -12.71
CA THR A 21 26.91 -6.44 -12.30
C THR A 21 26.90 -7.06 -10.91
N PRO A 22 27.67 -8.16 -10.65
CA PRO A 22 27.69 -8.76 -9.30
C PRO A 22 28.04 -7.69 -8.28
N PRO A 23 27.38 -7.68 -7.11
CA PRO A 23 27.65 -6.68 -6.10
C PRO A 23 29.11 -6.81 -5.65
N THR A 24 29.92 -5.85 -6.03
CA THR A 24 31.18 -5.59 -5.34
C THR A 24 30.85 -5.38 -3.88
N ALA A 25 31.53 -6.10 -2.97
CA ALA A 25 31.36 -5.93 -1.53
C ALA A 25 31.40 -4.42 -1.21
N GLN A 26 30.24 -3.85 -0.90
CA GLN A 26 30.17 -2.43 -0.55
C GLN A 26 30.90 -2.26 0.78
N PRO A 27 31.77 -1.25 0.92
CA PRO A 27 32.34 -0.91 2.21
C PRO A 27 31.21 -0.77 3.22
N ASN A 28 31.38 -1.28 4.44
CA ASN A 28 30.41 -1.10 5.51
C ASN A 28 30.13 0.38 5.67
N GLU A 29 28.94 0.82 5.24
CA GLU A 29 28.52 2.21 5.40
C GLU A 29 28.39 2.50 6.90
N HIS A 30 28.56 3.76 7.27
CA HIS A 30 28.38 4.17 8.65
C HIS A 30 26.91 3.93 9.07
N PRO A 31 26.63 3.31 10.23
CA PRO A 31 25.28 2.96 10.66
C PRO A 31 24.25 4.11 10.60
N ALA A 32 24.72 5.35 10.81
CA ALA A 32 23.85 6.53 10.69
C ALA A 32 23.36 6.75 9.24
N VAL A 33 24.22 6.46 8.23
CA VAL A 33 23.85 6.59 6.82
C VAL A 33 22.82 5.51 6.45
N GLU A 34 22.99 4.30 6.94
CA GLU A 34 22.04 3.21 6.74
C GLU A 34 20.67 3.56 7.38
N THR A 35 20.67 4.11 8.59
CA THR A 35 19.47 4.57 9.27
C THR A 35 18.76 5.67 8.47
N VAL A 36 19.50 6.65 7.97
CA VAL A 36 18.93 7.71 7.13
C VAL A 36 18.32 7.13 5.85
N LYS A 37 19.03 6.21 5.17
CA LYS A 37 18.48 5.53 3.97
C LYS A 37 17.20 4.77 4.30
N PHE A 38 17.19 4.01 5.39
CA PHE A 38 16.00 3.28 5.84
C PHE A 38 14.81 4.21 6.11
N LEU A 39 15.02 5.27 6.89
CA LEU A 39 13.96 6.24 7.19
C LEU A 39 13.50 6.98 5.93
N SER A 40 14.43 7.30 5.01
CA SER A 40 14.08 7.93 3.73
C SER A 40 13.23 7.00 2.86
N GLY A 41 13.53 5.69 2.83
CA GLY A 41 12.72 4.71 2.14
C GLY A 41 11.29 4.66 2.68
N GLY A 42 11.14 4.63 4.00
CA GLY A 42 9.82 4.72 4.65
C GLY A 42 9.09 6.03 4.35
N GLY A 43 9.82 7.15 4.34
CA GLY A 43 9.27 8.46 3.97
C GLY A 43 8.77 8.51 2.52
N VAL A 44 9.50 7.92 1.59
CA VAL A 44 9.06 7.83 0.18
C VAL A 44 7.81 6.96 0.07
N ALA A 45 7.77 5.80 0.72
CA ALA A 45 6.60 4.93 0.71
C ALA A 45 5.35 5.61 1.33
N PHE A 46 5.54 6.41 2.38
CA PHE A 46 4.47 7.27 2.92
C PHE A 46 3.97 8.28 1.86
N VAL A 47 4.88 8.97 1.18
CA VAL A 47 4.49 9.92 0.13
C VAL A 47 3.79 9.21 -1.04
N GLU A 48 4.23 8.02 -1.43
CA GLU A 48 3.56 7.21 -2.46
C GLU A 48 2.14 6.84 -2.06
N HIS A 49 1.91 6.46 -0.81
CA HIS A 49 0.59 6.15 -0.28
C HIS A 49 -0.36 7.36 -0.39
N GLU A 50 0.05 8.50 0.14
CA GLU A 50 -0.75 9.72 0.10
C GLU A 50 -0.94 10.25 -1.33
N ALA A 51 0.09 10.15 -2.16
CA ALA A 51 0.02 10.55 -3.57
C ALA A 51 -0.98 9.73 -4.38
N ALA A 52 -1.20 8.46 -4.02
CA ALA A 52 -2.21 7.63 -4.66
C ALA A 52 -3.63 8.15 -4.37
N HIS A 53 -3.92 8.59 -3.14
CA HIS A 53 -5.19 9.23 -2.79
C HIS A 53 -5.37 10.52 -3.62
N VAL A 54 -4.40 11.43 -3.57
CA VAL A 54 -4.45 12.69 -4.32
C VAL A 54 -4.62 12.47 -5.83
N ALA A 55 -3.90 11.50 -6.41
CA ALA A 55 -4.00 11.21 -7.83
C ALA A 55 -5.41 10.72 -8.22
N LEU A 56 -6.01 9.85 -7.41
CA LEU A 56 -7.37 9.37 -7.66
C LEU A 56 -8.41 10.45 -7.42
N ASP A 57 -8.23 11.30 -6.43
CA ASP A 57 -9.08 12.46 -6.17
C ASP A 57 -9.08 13.42 -7.36
N LEU A 58 -7.90 13.73 -7.92
CA LEU A 58 -7.78 14.57 -9.10
C LEU A 58 -8.42 13.92 -10.35
N ILE A 59 -8.25 12.60 -10.54
CA ILE A 59 -8.90 11.86 -11.64
C ILE A 59 -10.42 11.89 -11.51
N PHE A 60 -10.93 11.90 -10.30
CA PHE A 60 -12.38 11.90 -10.04
C PHE A 60 -12.96 13.30 -9.80
N GLU A 61 -12.14 14.35 -9.93
CA GLU A 61 -12.54 15.75 -9.69
C GLU A 61 -13.09 15.96 -8.26
N ALA A 62 -12.47 15.30 -7.28
CA ALA A 62 -12.92 15.27 -5.89
C ALA A 62 -12.35 16.42 -5.02
N HIS A 63 -11.57 17.33 -5.59
CA HIS A 63 -11.02 18.51 -4.92
C HIS A 63 -10.32 18.20 -3.58
N PRO A 64 -9.16 17.48 -3.60
CA PRO A 64 -8.46 17.09 -2.40
C PRO A 64 -7.95 18.28 -1.57
N TYR A 65 -8.02 18.15 -0.24
CA TYR A 65 -7.50 19.13 0.70
C TYR A 65 -6.91 18.45 1.95
N LEU A 66 -6.00 19.15 2.63
CA LEU A 66 -5.45 18.64 3.87
C LEU A 66 -6.36 18.99 5.05
N LYS A 67 -6.74 17.99 5.83
CA LYS A 67 -7.53 18.12 7.05
C LYS A 67 -6.68 17.77 8.27
N ALA A 68 -6.62 18.69 9.24
CA ALA A 68 -5.99 18.40 10.52
C ALA A 68 -6.86 17.40 11.31
N ILE A 69 -6.24 16.33 11.79
CA ILE A 69 -6.87 15.31 12.62
C ILE A 69 -6.03 15.04 13.87
N HIS A 70 -6.59 14.31 14.82
CA HIS A 70 -5.88 13.85 16.01
C HIS A 70 -6.07 12.36 16.18
N PHE A 71 -4.98 11.64 16.41
CA PHE A 71 -5.00 10.23 16.73
C PHE A 71 -4.36 10.03 18.11
N GLY A 72 -5.17 9.60 19.10
CA GLY A 72 -4.71 9.42 20.48
C GLY A 72 -4.07 10.68 21.10
N GLY A 73 -4.53 11.90 20.69
CA GLY A 73 -3.96 13.17 21.15
C GLY A 73 -2.74 13.66 20.34
N ILE A 74 -2.23 12.85 19.41
CA ILE A 74 -1.13 13.25 18.51
C ILE A 74 -1.73 14.01 17.32
N PRO A 75 -1.30 15.25 17.04
CA PRO A 75 -1.74 15.99 15.86
C PRO A 75 -1.20 15.31 14.60
N PHE A 76 -2.08 15.15 13.63
CA PHE A 76 -1.76 14.54 12.33
C PHE A 76 -2.58 15.22 11.23
N PHE A 77 -2.47 14.76 10.00
CA PHE A 77 -3.28 15.21 8.89
C PHE A 77 -3.85 14.01 8.12
N ALA A 78 -4.94 14.25 7.41
CA ALA A 78 -5.48 13.35 6.41
C ALA A 78 -5.63 14.08 5.08
N VAL A 79 -5.45 13.39 3.98
CA VAL A 79 -5.96 13.85 2.70
C VAL A 79 -7.45 13.59 2.68
N ALA A 80 -8.24 14.64 2.59
CA ALA A 80 -9.70 14.59 2.52
C ALA A 80 -10.14 15.20 1.19
N HIS A 81 -11.37 14.91 0.77
CA HIS A 81 -11.92 15.40 -0.47
C HIS A 81 -13.41 15.72 -0.33
N GLU A 82 -13.99 16.40 -1.32
CA GLU A 82 -15.43 16.60 -1.40
C GLU A 82 -16.19 15.28 -1.63
N PRO A 83 -17.47 15.20 -1.21
CA PRO A 83 -18.25 13.98 -1.38
C PRO A 83 -18.33 13.52 -2.83
N ILE A 84 -17.95 12.27 -3.09
CA ILE A 84 -18.00 11.61 -4.39
C ILE A 84 -18.89 10.36 -4.32
N SER A 85 -19.12 9.72 -5.47
CA SER A 85 -19.91 8.50 -5.48
C SER A 85 -19.25 7.38 -4.68
N PRO A 86 -20.01 6.47 -4.04
CA PRO A 86 -19.44 5.38 -3.24
C PRO A 86 -18.40 4.52 -3.96
N ARG A 87 -18.51 4.40 -5.28
CA ARG A 87 -17.53 3.66 -6.09
C ARG A 87 -16.19 4.38 -6.21
N ARG A 88 -16.24 5.70 -6.40
CA ARG A 88 -15.03 6.54 -6.45
C ARG A 88 -14.40 6.60 -5.08
N GLU A 89 -15.23 6.76 -4.03
CA GLU A 89 -14.81 6.73 -2.64
C GLU A 89 -14.03 5.45 -2.31
N PHE A 90 -14.57 4.28 -2.70
CA PHE A 90 -13.85 3.03 -2.49
C PHE A 90 -12.49 3.00 -3.21
N ALA A 91 -12.43 3.51 -4.43
CA ALA A 91 -11.19 3.57 -5.20
C ALA A 91 -10.17 4.51 -4.55
N VAL A 92 -10.59 5.72 -4.13
CA VAL A 92 -9.74 6.69 -3.44
C VAL A 92 -9.23 6.09 -2.13
N SER A 93 -10.12 5.68 -1.23
CA SER A 93 -9.75 5.13 0.08
C SER A 93 -8.87 3.87 0.01
N SER A 94 -8.92 3.10 -1.08
CA SER A 94 -8.07 1.92 -1.26
C SER A 94 -6.75 2.20 -2.01
N GLY A 95 -6.59 3.39 -2.58
CA GLY A 95 -5.48 3.74 -3.47
C GLY A 95 -4.10 3.57 -2.83
N GLY A 96 -3.94 4.04 -1.60
CA GLY A 96 -2.70 3.90 -0.85
C GLY A 96 -2.29 2.45 -0.62
N PHE A 97 -3.24 1.58 -0.24
CA PHE A 97 -2.96 0.15 -0.05
C PHE A 97 -2.53 -0.55 -1.33
N TRP A 98 -3.11 -0.18 -2.49
CA TRP A 98 -2.69 -0.80 -3.76
C TRP A 98 -1.28 -0.42 -4.17
N THR A 99 -0.88 0.81 -3.91
CA THR A 99 0.50 1.25 -4.15
C THR A 99 1.44 0.45 -3.26
N GLN A 100 1.14 0.31 -1.98
CA GLN A 100 1.92 -0.48 -1.03
C GLN A 100 1.99 -1.96 -1.43
N GLU A 101 0.87 -2.58 -1.82
CA GLU A 101 0.84 -3.97 -2.29
C GLU A 101 1.66 -4.16 -3.57
N ALA A 102 1.62 -3.20 -4.49
CA ALA A 102 2.40 -3.25 -5.73
C ALA A 102 3.90 -3.08 -5.46
N THR A 103 4.29 -2.12 -4.62
CA THR A 103 5.68 -1.88 -4.23
C THR A 103 6.26 -3.08 -3.49
N SER A 104 5.53 -3.62 -2.50
CA SER A 104 5.93 -4.81 -1.76
C SER A 104 6.07 -6.04 -2.67
N GLU A 105 5.12 -6.26 -3.60
CA GLU A 105 5.21 -7.36 -4.56
C GLU A 105 6.41 -7.21 -5.49
N TRP A 106 6.67 -6.00 -5.98
CA TRP A 106 7.81 -5.72 -6.83
C TRP A 106 9.13 -6.00 -6.10
N LEU A 107 9.30 -5.52 -4.86
CA LEU A 107 10.51 -5.74 -4.05
C LEU A 107 10.75 -7.23 -3.80
N LEU A 108 9.73 -7.96 -3.35
CA LEU A 108 9.83 -9.39 -3.03
C LEU A 108 9.97 -10.29 -4.28
N THR A 109 9.63 -9.79 -5.47
CA THR A 109 9.76 -10.55 -6.72
C THR A 109 11.06 -10.25 -7.42
N ARG A 110 11.48 -8.98 -7.43
CA ARG A 110 12.74 -8.56 -8.07
C ARG A 110 13.95 -9.19 -7.38
N ASP A 111 13.89 -9.37 -6.08
CA ASP A 111 14.98 -9.85 -5.27
C ASP A 111 14.52 -10.97 -4.32
N PRO A 112 14.67 -12.24 -4.72
CA PRO A 112 14.29 -13.38 -3.90
C PRO A 112 15.03 -13.44 -2.55
N ASP A 113 16.25 -12.92 -2.45
CA ASP A 113 17.03 -12.81 -1.20
C ASP A 113 17.00 -11.39 -0.63
N PHE A 114 15.89 -10.70 -0.80
CA PHE A 114 15.71 -9.32 -0.32
C PHE A 114 16.06 -9.14 1.16
N ARG A 115 15.78 -10.14 2.00
CA ARG A 115 16.14 -10.13 3.41
C ARG A 115 17.65 -10.10 3.64
N GLY A 116 18.41 -10.94 2.93
CA GLY A 116 19.85 -11.05 3.07
C GLY A 116 20.60 -9.88 2.43
N ARG A 117 20.02 -9.23 1.44
CA ARG A 117 20.65 -8.12 0.72
C ARG A 117 20.81 -6.88 1.59
N HIS A 118 21.93 -6.17 1.42
CA HIS A 118 22.14 -4.85 1.99
C HIS A 118 21.40 -3.80 1.15
N ALA A 119 20.19 -3.42 1.55
CA ALA A 119 19.30 -2.52 0.84
C ALA A 119 18.47 -1.69 1.83
N PRO A 120 19.11 -0.81 2.64
CA PRO A 120 18.41 -0.12 3.71
C PRO A 120 17.25 0.74 3.24
N PHE A 121 17.36 1.42 2.10
CA PHE A 121 16.27 2.26 1.56
C PHE A 121 15.05 1.39 1.19
N GLU A 122 15.24 0.36 0.39
CA GLU A 122 14.15 -0.53 -0.03
C GLU A 122 13.53 -1.28 1.17
N LYS A 123 14.36 -1.65 2.15
CA LYS A 123 13.86 -2.24 3.42
C LYS A 123 13.04 -1.26 4.23
N GLY A 124 13.40 0.02 4.19
CA GLY A 124 12.62 1.09 4.81
C GLY A 124 11.24 1.26 4.16
N ALA A 125 11.18 1.27 2.83
CA ALA A 125 9.94 1.32 2.09
C ALA A 125 9.07 0.08 2.38
N PHE A 126 9.63 -1.11 2.27
CA PHE A 126 8.91 -2.35 2.58
C PHE A 126 8.40 -2.41 4.02
N ALA A 127 9.21 -1.98 4.98
CA ALA A 127 8.79 -1.93 6.39
C ALA A 127 7.62 -0.97 6.60
N PHE A 128 7.65 0.19 5.94
CA PHE A 128 6.53 1.14 5.98
C PHE A 128 5.26 0.51 5.42
N ASP A 129 5.31 -0.06 4.21
CA ASP A 129 4.17 -0.70 3.55
C ASP A 129 3.54 -1.78 4.43
N LEU A 130 4.41 -2.66 4.98
CA LEU A 130 3.97 -3.76 5.82
C LEU A 130 3.33 -3.26 7.12
N LEU A 131 4.00 -2.35 7.83
CA LEU A 131 3.56 -1.87 9.14
C LEU A 131 2.32 -0.99 9.03
N THR A 132 2.22 -0.17 7.99
CA THR A 132 1.04 0.67 7.75
C THR A 132 -0.16 -0.20 7.41
N SER A 133 -0.05 -1.11 6.46
CA SER A 133 -1.15 -2.02 6.11
C SER A 133 -1.56 -2.90 7.29
N ALA A 134 -0.61 -3.44 8.04
CA ALA A 134 -0.91 -4.21 9.24
C ALA A 134 -1.58 -3.34 10.33
N GLY A 135 -1.09 -2.12 10.54
CA GLY A 135 -1.65 -1.18 11.51
C GLY A 135 -3.09 -0.79 11.17
N TYR A 136 -3.35 -0.39 9.92
CA TYR A 136 -4.71 -0.11 9.45
C TYR A 136 -5.63 -1.32 9.56
N GLY A 137 -5.14 -2.51 9.19
CA GLY A 137 -5.89 -3.75 9.31
C GLY A 137 -6.29 -4.05 10.75
N VAL A 138 -5.36 -3.93 11.70
CA VAL A 138 -5.62 -4.12 13.14
C VAL A 138 -6.58 -3.07 13.67
N VAL A 139 -6.36 -1.78 13.36
CA VAL A 139 -7.23 -0.68 13.80
C VAL A 139 -8.67 -0.88 13.28
N ALA A 140 -8.83 -1.34 12.03
CA ALA A 140 -10.12 -1.66 11.44
C ALA A 140 -10.80 -2.85 12.15
N MET A 141 -10.05 -3.89 12.54
CA MET A 141 -10.59 -5.03 13.30
C MET A 141 -11.19 -4.60 14.63
N PHE A 142 -10.66 -3.57 15.28
CA PHE A 142 -11.17 -2.99 16.51
C PHE A 142 -12.14 -1.82 16.28
N ARG A 143 -12.34 -1.38 15.04
CA ARG A 143 -13.11 -0.18 14.66
C ARG A 143 -12.66 1.06 15.43
N ALA A 144 -11.37 1.19 15.63
CA ALA A 144 -10.74 2.26 16.41
C ALA A 144 -10.20 3.38 15.49
N GLY A 145 -9.84 4.53 16.09
CA GLY A 145 -9.22 5.65 15.39
C GLY A 145 -10.21 6.63 14.75
N PRO A 146 -9.68 7.66 14.04
CA PRO A 146 -10.47 8.71 13.43
C PRO A 146 -11.32 8.19 12.26
N SER A 147 -12.40 8.90 11.94
CA SER A 147 -13.33 8.55 10.85
C SER A 147 -12.70 8.73 9.45
N GLU A 148 -11.64 9.50 9.36
CA GLU A 148 -10.90 9.81 8.12
C GLU A 148 -9.95 8.69 7.67
N ARG A 149 -9.87 7.58 8.41
CA ARG A 149 -9.01 6.47 8.00
C ARG A 149 -9.54 5.75 6.78
N ASP A 150 -8.64 5.30 5.92
CA ASP A 150 -8.95 4.67 4.65
C ASP A 150 -9.85 3.44 4.76
N THR A 151 -9.56 2.56 5.73
CA THR A 151 -10.39 1.37 5.99
C THR A 151 -11.83 1.70 6.34
N HIS A 152 -12.07 2.83 7.00
CA HIS A 152 -13.42 3.32 7.28
C HIS A 152 -14.11 3.82 6.01
N GLY A 153 -13.42 4.64 5.20
CA GLY A 153 -13.91 5.09 3.89
C GLY A 153 -14.25 3.91 2.97
N MET A 154 -13.36 2.93 2.87
CA MET A 154 -13.62 1.68 2.13
C MET A 154 -14.89 0.97 2.64
N ALA A 155 -15.01 0.75 3.94
CA ALA A 155 -16.14 0.04 4.54
C ALA A 155 -17.46 0.77 4.32
N ALA A 156 -17.49 2.07 4.62
CA ALA A 156 -18.66 2.93 4.48
C ALA A 156 -19.14 3.00 3.03
N SER A 157 -18.22 3.12 2.07
CA SER A 157 -18.54 3.25 0.65
C SER A 157 -19.21 2.02 0.04
N VAL A 158 -18.93 0.82 0.56
CA VAL A 158 -19.53 -0.45 0.07
C VAL A 158 -20.56 -1.05 1.04
N GLY A 159 -20.78 -0.43 2.20
CA GLY A 159 -21.77 -0.88 3.17
C GLY A 159 -21.43 -2.21 3.83
N VAL A 160 -20.14 -2.48 4.08
CA VAL A 160 -19.67 -3.70 4.77
C VAL A 160 -19.13 -3.37 6.16
N ASP A 161 -19.01 -4.40 6.99
CA ASP A 161 -18.32 -4.26 8.27
C ASP A 161 -16.85 -3.92 8.06
N GLU A 162 -16.35 -2.91 8.76
CA GLU A 162 -14.96 -2.47 8.65
C GLU A 162 -13.96 -3.58 8.99
N ARG A 163 -14.34 -4.54 9.83
CA ARG A 163 -13.52 -5.72 10.11
C ARG A 163 -13.21 -6.55 8.87
N ALA A 164 -14.17 -6.61 7.92
CA ALA A 164 -13.95 -7.31 6.66
C ALA A 164 -12.90 -6.58 5.81
N ILE A 165 -12.93 -5.25 5.80
CA ILE A 165 -11.89 -4.43 5.16
C ILE A 165 -10.56 -4.61 5.90
N GLY A 166 -10.57 -4.59 7.23
CA GLY A 166 -9.39 -4.86 8.05
C GLY A 166 -8.72 -6.18 7.69
N ALA A 167 -9.50 -7.26 7.57
CA ALA A 167 -8.98 -8.55 7.13
C ALA A 167 -8.43 -8.53 5.70
N LEU A 168 -9.10 -7.80 4.79
CA LEU A 168 -8.68 -7.63 3.40
C LEU A 168 -7.32 -6.95 3.28
N VAL A 169 -7.06 -5.92 4.09
CA VAL A 169 -5.78 -5.18 4.11
C VAL A 169 -4.70 -5.94 4.89
N LEU A 170 -5.07 -6.57 6.00
CA LEU A 170 -4.13 -7.27 6.87
C LEU A 170 -3.55 -8.54 6.23
N ALA A 171 -4.38 -9.30 5.51
CA ALA A 171 -3.96 -10.60 4.98
C ALA A 171 -2.78 -10.51 3.98
N PRO A 172 -2.78 -9.63 2.96
CA PRO A 172 -1.62 -9.42 2.11
C PRO A 172 -0.37 -8.99 2.86
N ALA A 173 -0.51 -8.08 3.83
CA ALA A 173 0.60 -7.59 4.64
C ALA A 173 1.27 -8.72 5.44
N LEU A 174 0.48 -9.57 6.11
CA LEU A 174 1.01 -10.72 6.85
C LEU A 174 1.68 -11.74 5.93
N LEU A 175 1.11 -11.98 4.75
CA LEU A 175 1.68 -12.89 3.76
C LEU A 175 3.00 -12.36 3.18
N ASP A 176 3.11 -11.06 2.94
CA ASP A 176 4.34 -10.44 2.47
C ASP A 176 5.42 -10.43 3.56
N GLY A 177 5.03 -10.17 4.82
CA GLY A 177 5.93 -10.35 5.95
C GLY A 177 6.42 -11.80 6.06
N TYR A 178 5.53 -12.78 5.91
CA TYR A 178 5.93 -14.19 5.90
C TYR A 178 6.89 -14.52 4.75
N ARG A 179 6.64 -14.01 3.53
CA ARG A 179 7.53 -14.19 2.36
C ARG A 179 8.92 -13.59 2.62
N TYR A 180 8.98 -12.41 3.22
CA TYR A 180 10.24 -11.75 3.55
C TYR A 180 11.12 -12.62 4.48
N PHE A 181 10.51 -13.27 5.47
CA PHE A 181 11.24 -14.15 6.38
C PHE A 181 11.44 -15.58 5.85
N ASN A 182 10.67 -16.01 4.86
CA ASN A 182 10.67 -17.36 4.30
C ASN A 182 10.70 -17.30 2.76
N PRO A 183 11.76 -16.78 2.14
CA PRO A 183 11.82 -16.53 0.70
C PRO A 183 11.68 -17.81 -0.16
N GLU A 184 12.08 -18.97 0.38
CA GLU A 184 11.96 -20.27 -0.29
C GLU A 184 10.53 -20.84 -0.32
N SER A 185 9.57 -20.20 0.39
CA SER A 185 8.21 -20.69 0.53
C SER A 185 7.36 -20.40 -0.71
N ARG A 186 7.37 -21.32 -1.68
CA ARG A 186 6.63 -21.20 -2.94
C ARG A 186 5.12 -21.02 -2.74
N TRP A 187 4.54 -21.70 -1.75
CA TRP A 187 3.10 -21.55 -1.47
C TRP A 187 2.76 -20.15 -0.99
N ALA A 188 3.63 -19.54 -0.16
CA ALA A 188 3.41 -18.19 0.35
C ALA A 188 3.41 -17.15 -0.78
N VAL A 189 4.27 -17.31 -1.78
CA VAL A 189 4.30 -16.46 -2.98
C VAL A 189 2.96 -16.51 -3.69
N TRP A 190 2.43 -17.71 -3.95
CA TRP A 190 1.16 -17.86 -4.66
C TRP A 190 -0.04 -17.36 -3.86
N VAL A 191 -0.07 -17.65 -2.55
CA VAL A 191 -1.19 -17.21 -1.69
C VAL A 191 -1.17 -15.69 -1.51
N SER A 192 0.02 -15.06 -1.31
CA SER A 192 0.14 -13.61 -1.25
C SER A 192 -0.36 -12.94 -2.54
N ARG A 193 0.09 -13.43 -3.70
CA ARG A 193 -0.37 -12.93 -5.01
C ARG A 193 -1.86 -13.11 -5.21
N ALA A 194 -2.39 -14.27 -4.85
CA ALA A 194 -3.83 -14.55 -4.94
C ALA A 194 -4.65 -13.60 -4.03
N ALA A 195 -4.17 -13.31 -2.82
CA ALA A 195 -4.81 -12.36 -1.92
C ALA A 195 -4.86 -10.94 -2.53
N LYS A 196 -3.74 -10.46 -3.08
CA LYS A 196 -3.64 -9.15 -3.74
C LYS A 196 -4.54 -9.07 -4.99
N VAL A 197 -4.54 -10.09 -5.83
CA VAL A 197 -5.43 -10.16 -7.00
C VAL A 197 -6.89 -10.18 -6.57
N ALA A 198 -7.23 -10.90 -5.50
CA ALA A 198 -8.59 -10.94 -4.97
C ALA A 198 -9.04 -9.58 -4.44
N SER A 199 -8.15 -8.82 -3.75
CA SER A 199 -8.45 -7.46 -3.29
C SER A 199 -8.74 -6.53 -4.46
N VAL A 200 -7.88 -6.51 -5.49
CA VAL A 200 -8.08 -5.72 -6.71
C VAL A 200 -9.35 -6.13 -7.46
N ALA A 201 -9.60 -7.44 -7.61
CA ALA A 201 -10.80 -7.96 -8.30
C ALA A 201 -12.09 -7.56 -7.56
N LEU A 202 -12.08 -7.57 -6.22
CA LEU A 202 -13.21 -7.11 -5.41
C LEU A 202 -13.54 -5.65 -5.69
N VAL A 203 -12.52 -4.81 -5.75
CA VAL A 203 -12.64 -3.40 -6.08
C VAL A 203 -13.22 -3.20 -7.47
N LEU A 204 -12.64 -3.83 -8.49
CA LEU A 204 -13.12 -3.73 -9.86
C LEU A 204 -14.57 -4.19 -10.00
N LYS A 205 -14.95 -5.29 -9.34
CA LYS A 205 -16.32 -5.76 -9.33
C LYS A 205 -17.28 -4.75 -8.71
N ARG A 206 -16.91 -4.16 -7.57
CA ARG A 206 -17.73 -3.15 -6.88
C ARG A 206 -17.83 -1.85 -7.66
N THR A 207 -16.76 -1.46 -8.37
CA THR A 207 -16.75 -0.26 -9.21
C THR A 207 -17.47 -0.47 -10.56
N SER A 208 -17.69 -1.70 -11.03
CA SER A 208 -18.33 -2.00 -12.32
C SER A 208 -19.80 -2.42 -12.25
N SER A 209 -20.33 -2.78 -11.08
CA SER A 209 -21.76 -3.16 -10.96
C SER A 209 -22.70 -1.98 -11.26
N PRO A 210 -23.71 -2.13 -12.15
CA PRO A 210 -24.73 -1.13 -12.35
C PRO A 210 -25.53 -0.94 -11.03
N ARG A 211 -25.95 0.29 -10.75
CA ARG A 211 -26.91 0.53 -9.65
C ARG A 211 -28.20 -0.24 -9.95
N GLN A 212 -28.63 -1.07 -9.03
CA GLN A 212 -30.05 -1.35 -8.86
C GLN A 212 -30.69 -0.25 -8.04
#